data_d5adc87ffd7b543062e7ec03739ec608
#
_entry.id   d5adc87ffd7b543062e7ec03739ec608
#
_cell.length_a   1.000
_cell.length_b   1.000
_cell.length_c   1.000
_cell.angle_alpha   90.00
_cell.angle_beta   90.00
_cell.angle_gamma   90.00
#
_symmetry.space_group_name_H-M   'P 1'
#
loop_
_entity.id
_entity.type
_entity.pdbx_description
1 polymer ?
#
loop_
_entity_poly.entity_id
_entity_poly.type
_entity_poly.pdbx_seq_one_letter_code
_entity_poly.pdbx_strand_id
1 'polypeptide(L)'
;MSQRRILFVAEPFPFPSGGIAVIYQHAAALARHGFRSSVVLSHRPEVDYYGTDAPLTLHGGELQPEPGDIWVIPEGFSDYVEALRLAPVRKLMFCQNQYYVPFPAKPGAGASELGVDGFIASSVAVQRFFADVYGLTDVPLIPCAVDTNRYAPAAQKKLQVACMPRKLADDAAFVQATFWRMHPRHADVPWVSIQGCTQQQAATALGDSAVFLSLSHKESFGLPPLEAMAAGCLVAGFHGDGGREYMNSANGWWAETGDWRACVQGLATALDLSKAEPAASAPVRHAMAETVARYSPARMEEALLRFWNEELGRS
;
A
#
# COMPACT_ATOMS: atom_id res chain seq x y z
N MET A 1 -8.94 0.99 34.80
CA MET A 1 -9.93 0.77 33.71
C MET A 1 -9.34 -0.22 32.73
N SER A 2 -10.07 -1.27 32.33
CA SER A 2 -9.60 -2.20 31.29
C SER A 2 -9.40 -1.42 30.00
N GLN A 3 -8.21 -1.54 29.41
CA GLN A 3 -7.88 -0.85 28.16
C GLN A 3 -8.71 -1.44 27.02
N ARG A 4 -9.40 -0.60 26.22
CA ARG A 4 -10.20 -1.04 25.06
C ARG A 4 -9.34 -1.84 24.07
N ARG A 5 -9.92 -2.88 23.49
CA ARG A 5 -9.26 -3.64 22.41
C ARG A 5 -9.39 -2.86 21.11
N ILE A 6 -8.31 -2.86 20.31
CA ILE A 6 -8.27 -2.32 18.95
C ILE A 6 -8.10 -3.52 18.02
N LEU A 7 -9.14 -3.83 17.25
CA LEU A 7 -9.29 -5.06 16.48
C LEU A 7 -9.27 -4.71 14.99
N PHE A 8 -8.13 -4.96 14.33
CA PHE A 8 -7.96 -4.72 12.91
C PHE A 8 -8.43 -5.93 12.11
N VAL A 9 -9.50 -5.77 11.35
CA VAL A 9 -10.06 -6.84 10.53
C VAL A 9 -9.16 -7.10 9.32
N ALA A 10 -8.85 -8.37 9.10
CA ALA A 10 -8.21 -8.87 7.89
C ALA A 10 -8.75 -10.27 7.58
N GLU A 11 -8.48 -10.76 6.37
CA GLU A 11 -8.77 -12.13 6.00
C GLU A 11 -7.52 -12.83 5.47
N PRO A 12 -7.39 -14.14 5.71
CA PRO A 12 -6.25 -14.91 5.23
C PRO A 12 -6.38 -15.17 3.73
N PHE A 13 -5.91 -14.21 2.92
CA PHE A 13 -5.86 -14.40 1.46
C PHE A 13 -4.74 -15.38 1.05
N PRO A 14 -4.93 -16.16 -0.02
CA PRO A 14 -3.91 -17.08 -0.54
C PRO A 14 -2.82 -16.36 -1.36
N PHE A 15 -2.69 -15.05 -1.21
CA PHE A 15 -1.72 -14.19 -1.90
C PHE A 15 -1.42 -12.93 -1.06
N PRO A 16 -0.23 -12.33 -1.21
CA PRO A 16 0.12 -11.11 -0.50
C PRO A 16 -0.72 -9.91 -0.99
N SER A 17 -1.07 -9.04 -0.04
CA SER A 17 -1.78 -7.78 -0.30
C SER A 17 -1.12 -6.63 0.45
N GLY A 18 -0.85 -5.53 -0.25
CA GLY A 18 -0.27 -4.32 0.37
C GLY A 18 -1.17 -3.74 1.47
N GLY A 19 -2.49 -3.72 1.24
CA GLY A 19 -3.43 -3.24 2.25
C GLY A 19 -3.45 -4.09 3.52
N ILE A 20 -3.38 -5.42 3.39
CA ILE A 20 -3.29 -6.31 4.56
C ILE A 20 -1.94 -6.13 5.27
N ALA A 21 -0.85 -5.94 4.53
CA ALA A 21 0.45 -5.63 5.14
C ALA A 21 0.41 -4.39 6.03
N VAL A 22 -0.27 -3.32 5.60
CA VAL A 22 -0.44 -2.10 6.40
C VAL A 22 -1.25 -2.37 7.68
N ILE A 23 -2.29 -3.20 7.60
CA ILE A 23 -3.08 -3.62 8.78
C ILE A 23 -2.18 -4.31 9.82
N TYR A 24 -1.36 -5.26 9.39
CA TYR A 24 -0.41 -5.94 10.27
C TYR A 24 0.62 -4.97 10.86
N GLN A 25 1.14 -4.03 10.05
CA GLN A 25 2.07 -2.99 10.53
C GLN A 25 1.44 -2.13 11.62
N HIS A 26 0.19 -1.67 11.44
CA HIS A 26 -0.53 -0.86 12.43
C HIS A 26 -0.75 -1.64 13.72
N ALA A 27 -1.26 -2.87 13.63
CA ALA A 27 -1.52 -3.69 14.81
C ALA A 27 -0.23 -3.99 15.59
N ALA A 28 0.86 -4.34 14.90
CA ALA A 28 2.16 -4.58 15.51
C ALA A 28 2.72 -3.31 16.17
N ALA A 29 2.67 -2.16 15.48
CA ALA A 29 3.14 -0.89 16.03
C ALA A 29 2.40 -0.52 17.30
N LEU A 30 1.07 -0.58 17.33
CA LEU A 30 0.27 -0.30 18.51
C LEU A 30 0.57 -1.26 19.67
N ALA A 31 0.74 -2.55 19.38
CA ALA A 31 1.08 -3.55 20.39
C ALA A 31 2.44 -3.25 21.06
N ARG A 32 3.46 -2.86 20.26
CA ARG A 32 4.78 -2.44 20.78
C ARG A 32 4.67 -1.21 21.70
N HIS A 33 3.72 -0.33 21.45
CA HIS A 33 3.45 0.85 22.27
C HIS A 33 2.43 0.60 23.41
N GLY A 34 2.16 -0.68 23.73
CA GLY A 34 1.36 -1.06 24.89
C GLY A 34 -0.14 -0.92 24.71
N PHE A 35 -0.66 -0.76 23.49
CA PHE A 35 -2.08 -0.85 23.19
C PHE A 35 -2.53 -2.31 23.10
N ARG A 36 -3.77 -2.62 23.50
CA ARG A 36 -4.38 -3.94 23.28
C ARG A 36 -4.84 -4.05 21.84
N SER A 37 -3.90 -4.20 20.91
CA SER A 37 -4.20 -4.29 19.51
C SER A 37 -3.93 -5.70 18.96
N SER A 38 -4.74 -6.15 17.99
CA SER A 38 -4.54 -7.40 17.26
C SER A 38 -5.16 -7.36 15.87
N VAL A 39 -4.67 -8.23 14.99
CA VAL A 39 -5.29 -8.53 13.70
C VAL A 39 -6.32 -9.63 13.91
N VAL A 40 -7.56 -9.40 13.46
CA VAL A 40 -8.67 -10.35 13.54
C VAL A 40 -8.78 -11.11 12.23
N LEU A 41 -8.75 -12.44 12.33
CA LEU A 41 -8.80 -13.36 11.21
C LEU A 41 -9.82 -14.48 11.46
N SER A 42 -10.45 -14.97 10.41
CA SER A 42 -11.29 -16.18 10.49
C SER A 42 -10.50 -17.43 10.91
N HIS A 43 -9.30 -17.59 10.40
CA HIS A 43 -8.36 -18.66 10.73
C HIS A 43 -6.92 -18.21 10.52
N ARG A 44 -5.96 -19.00 11.01
CA ARG A 44 -4.54 -18.69 10.78
C ARG A 44 -4.19 -18.91 9.31
N PRO A 45 -3.52 -17.95 8.65
CA PRO A 45 -3.09 -18.12 7.27
C PRO A 45 -2.08 -19.28 7.14
N GLU A 46 -2.16 -20.05 6.07
CA GLU A 46 -1.21 -21.14 5.77
C GLU A 46 0.20 -20.62 5.48
N VAL A 47 0.30 -19.44 4.86
CA VAL A 47 1.57 -18.80 4.53
C VAL A 47 1.64 -17.45 5.22
N ASP A 48 2.70 -17.21 5.97
CA ASP A 48 3.02 -15.89 6.48
C ASP A 48 3.69 -15.06 5.37
N TYR A 49 2.88 -14.25 4.69
CA TYR A 49 3.37 -13.35 3.64
C TYR A 49 4.07 -12.11 4.20
N TYR A 50 3.80 -11.73 5.45
CA TYR A 50 4.13 -10.40 5.97
C TYR A 50 5.31 -10.41 6.95
N GLY A 51 5.52 -11.52 7.66
CA GLY A 51 6.64 -11.69 8.60
C GLY A 51 6.62 -10.61 9.69
N THR A 52 5.48 -10.42 10.37
CA THR A 52 5.31 -9.45 11.43
C THR A 52 5.05 -10.13 12.77
N ASP A 53 5.29 -9.38 13.86
CA ASP A 53 5.00 -9.74 15.24
C ASP A 53 3.61 -9.26 15.72
N ALA A 54 2.71 -8.92 14.79
CA ALA A 54 1.37 -8.46 15.11
C ALA A 54 0.59 -9.53 15.90
N PRO A 55 -0.01 -9.20 17.05
CA PRO A 55 -0.87 -10.14 17.76
C PRO A 55 -2.07 -10.54 16.91
N LEU A 56 -2.46 -11.80 16.96
CA LEU A 56 -3.59 -12.35 16.20
C LEU A 56 -4.75 -12.72 17.12
N THR A 57 -5.97 -12.41 16.68
CA THR A 57 -7.23 -12.88 17.26
C THR A 57 -7.96 -13.72 16.22
N LEU A 58 -8.17 -15.01 16.50
CA LEU A 58 -8.86 -15.93 15.59
C LEU A 58 -10.30 -16.12 16.07
N HIS A 59 -11.29 -15.96 15.16
CA HIS A 59 -12.71 -16.07 15.54
C HIS A 59 -13.38 -17.36 15.05
N GLY A 60 -12.74 -18.15 14.19
CA GLY A 60 -13.27 -19.46 13.78
C GLY A 60 -14.65 -19.42 13.12
N GLY A 61 -15.06 -18.29 12.56
CA GLY A 61 -16.37 -18.06 11.96
C GLY A 61 -17.39 -17.39 12.87
N GLU A 62 -17.11 -17.21 14.17
CA GLU A 62 -18.00 -16.53 15.12
C GLU A 62 -17.31 -15.34 15.78
N LEU A 63 -17.77 -14.11 15.49
CA LEU A 63 -17.24 -12.91 16.09
C LEU A 63 -17.69 -12.80 17.56
N GLN A 64 -16.75 -12.43 18.43
CA GLN A 64 -17.00 -12.22 19.87
C GLN A 64 -16.67 -10.79 20.27
N PRO A 65 -17.53 -9.81 19.91
CA PRO A 65 -17.35 -8.43 20.29
C PRO A 65 -17.61 -8.21 21.78
N GLU A 66 -16.73 -7.45 22.44
CA GLU A 66 -16.94 -7.00 23.83
C GLU A 66 -17.36 -5.52 23.86
N PRO A 67 -18.18 -5.10 24.85
CA PRO A 67 -18.54 -3.71 24.99
C PRO A 67 -17.30 -2.80 25.11
N GLY A 68 -17.23 -1.77 24.27
CA GLY A 68 -16.13 -0.82 24.22
C GLY A 68 -14.97 -1.21 23.29
N ASP A 69 -15.02 -2.34 22.61
CA ASP A 69 -14.08 -2.64 21.53
C ASP A 69 -14.12 -1.61 20.43
N ILE A 70 -12.98 -1.41 19.77
CA ILE A 70 -12.89 -0.62 18.53
C ILE A 70 -12.47 -1.54 17.40
N TRP A 71 -13.37 -1.71 16.44
CA TRP A 71 -13.14 -2.53 15.26
C TRP A 71 -12.73 -1.64 14.09
N VAL A 72 -11.53 -1.89 13.55
CA VAL A 72 -10.99 -1.21 12.38
C VAL A 72 -11.21 -2.11 11.17
N ILE A 73 -12.14 -1.71 10.31
CA ILE A 73 -12.67 -2.53 9.23
C ILE A 73 -12.24 -1.91 7.89
N PRO A 74 -11.51 -2.63 7.04
CA PRO A 74 -11.19 -2.15 5.69
C PRO A 74 -12.44 -1.93 4.84
N GLU A 75 -12.36 -1.05 3.87
CA GLU A 75 -13.46 -0.61 3.00
C GLU A 75 -14.17 -1.73 2.24
N GLY A 76 -13.51 -2.85 1.97
CA GLY A 76 -14.07 -4.00 1.26
C GLY A 76 -14.75 -5.05 2.14
N PHE A 77 -14.86 -4.84 3.46
CA PHE A 77 -15.31 -5.84 4.42
C PHE A 77 -16.69 -5.52 5.01
N SER A 78 -17.67 -5.24 4.15
CA SER A 78 -19.05 -4.90 4.55
C SER A 78 -19.73 -5.96 5.41
N ASP A 79 -19.38 -7.25 5.24
CA ASP A 79 -19.95 -8.36 6.03
C ASP A 79 -19.60 -8.21 7.52
N TYR A 80 -18.40 -7.72 7.87
CA TYR A 80 -18.04 -7.40 9.25
C TYR A 80 -18.83 -6.22 9.81
N VAL A 81 -19.09 -5.19 8.97
CA VAL A 81 -19.93 -4.06 9.38
C VAL A 81 -21.34 -4.53 9.72
N GLU A 82 -21.93 -5.40 8.88
CA GLU A 82 -23.27 -5.95 9.14
C GLU A 82 -23.29 -6.89 10.34
N ALA A 83 -22.31 -7.79 10.48
CA ALA A 83 -22.21 -8.71 11.62
C ALA A 83 -22.09 -7.95 12.96
N LEU A 84 -21.46 -6.77 12.96
CA LEU A 84 -21.28 -5.94 14.14
C LEU A 84 -22.35 -4.85 14.30
N ARG A 85 -23.41 -4.86 13.49
CA ARG A 85 -24.41 -3.79 13.44
C ARG A 85 -25.10 -3.50 14.78
N LEU A 86 -25.38 -4.56 15.55
CA LEU A 86 -26.06 -4.47 16.86
C LEU A 86 -25.10 -4.58 18.05
N ALA A 87 -23.82 -4.83 17.81
CA ALA A 87 -22.84 -4.95 18.86
C ALA A 87 -22.53 -3.58 19.50
N PRO A 88 -22.33 -3.51 20.83
CA PRO A 88 -21.99 -2.25 21.53
C PRO A 88 -20.51 -1.90 21.37
N VAL A 89 -20.05 -1.83 20.12
CA VAL A 89 -18.67 -1.56 19.72
C VAL A 89 -18.58 -0.32 18.84
N ARG A 90 -17.39 0.29 18.76
CA ARG A 90 -17.11 1.34 17.80
C ARG A 90 -16.51 0.74 16.54
N LYS A 91 -17.02 1.14 15.38
CA LYS A 91 -16.57 0.70 14.06
C LYS A 91 -15.90 1.85 13.33
N LEU A 92 -14.65 1.70 12.94
CA LEU A 92 -13.92 2.65 12.12
C LEU A 92 -13.59 2.01 10.76
N MET A 93 -13.94 2.67 9.66
CA MET A 93 -13.49 2.24 8.33
C MET A 93 -12.06 2.74 8.10
N PHE A 94 -11.12 1.82 7.92
CA PHE A 94 -9.78 2.15 7.43
C PHE A 94 -9.76 2.02 5.92
N CYS A 95 -9.97 3.14 5.24
CA CYS A 95 -9.98 3.17 3.78
C CYS A 95 -8.56 3.27 3.22
N GLN A 96 -8.16 2.25 2.49
CA GLN A 96 -6.88 2.14 1.82
C GLN A 96 -7.00 2.28 0.30
N ASN A 97 -8.22 2.11 -0.24
CA ASN A 97 -8.49 2.27 -1.65
C ASN A 97 -9.95 2.72 -1.89
N GLN A 98 -10.14 3.97 -2.30
CA GLN A 98 -11.48 4.54 -2.54
C GLN A 98 -12.30 3.76 -3.57
N TYR A 99 -11.67 3.02 -4.47
CA TYR A 99 -12.37 2.23 -5.50
C TYR A 99 -13.08 1.00 -4.94
N TYR A 100 -12.84 0.65 -3.68
CA TYR A 100 -13.49 -0.47 -2.99
C TYR A 100 -14.48 -0.02 -1.91
N VAL A 101 -14.63 1.28 -1.69
CA VAL A 101 -15.66 1.80 -0.78
C VAL A 101 -17.03 1.43 -1.35
N PRO A 102 -17.90 0.72 -0.61
CA PRO A 102 -19.23 0.37 -1.09
C PRO A 102 -20.08 1.63 -1.23
N PHE A 103 -20.75 1.77 -2.36
CA PHE A 103 -21.73 2.84 -2.52
C PHE A 103 -23.08 2.39 -2.01
N PRO A 104 -23.77 3.18 -1.17
CA PRO A 104 -25.12 2.90 -0.76
C PRO A 104 -26.05 2.75 -1.96
N ALA A 105 -27.04 1.86 -1.87
CA ALA A 105 -27.95 1.56 -2.98
C ALA A 105 -28.84 2.76 -3.37
N LYS A 106 -29.04 3.72 -2.44
CA LYS A 106 -29.88 4.91 -2.69
C LYS A 106 -29.00 6.09 -3.14
N PRO A 107 -29.30 6.71 -4.29
CA PRO A 107 -28.67 7.95 -4.69
C PRO A 107 -28.82 9.04 -3.62
N GLY A 108 -27.70 9.73 -3.29
CA GLY A 108 -27.69 10.80 -2.28
C GLY A 108 -27.60 10.33 -0.83
N ALA A 109 -27.41 9.04 -0.61
CA ALA A 109 -27.13 8.50 0.72
C ALA A 109 -25.78 9.03 1.25
N GLY A 110 -25.76 9.42 2.53
CA GLY A 110 -24.56 9.95 3.18
C GLY A 110 -23.64 8.87 3.72
N ALA A 111 -22.48 9.29 4.26
CA ALA A 111 -21.50 8.41 4.86
C ALA A 111 -22.04 7.56 6.03
N SER A 112 -23.09 8.02 6.72
CA SER A 112 -23.76 7.28 7.82
C SER A 112 -24.36 5.94 7.35
N GLU A 113 -24.68 5.81 6.07
CA GLU A 113 -25.22 4.55 5.52
C GLU A 113 -24.12 3.48 5.29
N LEU A 114 -22.84 3.85 5.41
CA LEU A 114 -21.75 2.88 5.42
C LEU A 114 -21.68 2.06 6.72
N GLY A 115 -22.50 2.39 7.72
CA GLY A 115 -22.67 1.60 8.94
C GLY A 115 -21.49 1.63 9.90
N VAL A 116 -20.62 2.62 9.77
CA VAL A 116 -19.45 2.84 10.63
C VAL A 116 -19.53 4.17 11.37
N ASP A 117 -18.81 4.29 12.47
CA ASP A 117 -18.84 5.44 13.37
C ASP A 117 -17.75 6.48 13.07
N GLY A 118 -16.83 6.16 12.16
CA GLY A 118 -15.76 7.05 11.73
C GLY A 118 -14.90 6.44 10.62
N PHE A 119 -13.97 7.25 10.11
CA PHE A 119 -13.13 6.93 8.97
C PHE A 119 -11.67 7.23 9.25
N ILE A 120 -10.77 6.46 8.66
CA ILE A 120 -9.33 6.69 8.64
C ILE A 120 -8.87 6.56 7.18
N ALA A 121 -8.12 7.53 6.69
CA ALA A 121 -7.54 7.51 5.36
C ALA A 121 -6.08 7.05 5.39
N SER A 122 -5.66 6.29 4.38
CA SER A 122 -4.26 5.87 4.19
C SER A 122 -3.46 6.81 3.28
N SER A 123 -4.12 7.73 2.58
CA SER A 123 -3.52 8.65 1.61
C SER A 123 -4.33 9.92 1.44
N VAL A 124 -3.71 10.95 0.87
CA VAL A 124 -4.39 12.20 0.51
C VAL A 124 -5.48 11.96 -0.54
N ALA A 125 -5.28 10.99 -1.44
CA ALA A 125 -6.30 10.64 -2.44
C ALA A 125 -7.59 10.13 -1.77
N VAL A 126 -7.47 9.31 -0.72
CA VAL A 126 -8.62 8.84 0.07
C VAL A 126 -9.28 9.99 0.84
N GLN A 127 -8.50 10.90 1.47
CA GLN A 127 -9.08 12.06 2.13
C GLN A 127 -9.90 12.92 1.16
N ARG A 128 -9.36 13.20 -0.03
CA ARG A 128 -10.06 13.95 -1.08
C ARG A 128 -11.34 13.25 -1.53
N PHE A 129 -11.29 11.93 -1.72
CA PHE A 129 -12.48 11.17 -2.06
C PHE A 129 -13.59 11.34 -1.00
N PHE A 130 -13.28 11.24 0.29
CA PHE A 130 -14.28 11.44 1.34
C PHE A 130 -14.79 12.88 1.40
N ALA A 131 -13.93 13.86 1.17
CA ALA A 131 -14.34 15.27 1.10
C ALA A 131 -15.27 15.54 -0.09
N ASP A 132 -14.88 15.06 -1.28
CA ASP A 132 -15.62 15.34 -2.53
C ASP A 132 -16.94 14.56 -2.62
N VAL A 133 -16.95 13.30 -2.17
CA VAL A 133 -18.11 12.40 -2.34
C VAL A 133 -19.07 12.43 -1.16
N TYR A 134 -18.54 12.55 0.06
CA TYR A 134 -19.34 12.47 1.29
C TYR A 134 -19.33 13.75 2.12
N GLY A 135 -18.60 14.81 1.70
CA GLY A 135 -18.49 16.06 2.45
C GLY A 135 -17.70 15.95 3.76
N LEU A 136 -16.90 14.90 3.94
CA LEU A 136 -16.11 14.65 5.15
C LEU A 136 -14.71 15.27 5.00
N THR A 137 -14.50 16.46 5.55
CA THR A 137 -13.23 17.21 5.41
C THR A 137 -12.17 16.85 6.46
N ASP A 138 -12.58 16.25 7.58
CA ASP A 138 -11.73 16.01 8.75
C ASP A 138 -11.38 14.52 8.93
N VAL A 139 -11.30 13.75 7.84
CA VAL A 139 -10.90 12.33 7.91
C VAL A 139 -9.42 12.24 8.28
N PRO A 140 -9.07 11.60 9.43
CA PRO A 140 -7.69 11.44 9.86
C PRO A 140 -6.85 10.68 8.84
N LEU A 141 -5.62 11.15 8.59
CA LEU A 141 -4.65 10.50 7.72
C LEU A 141 -3.60 9.76 8.55
N ILE A 142 -3.52 8.44 8.34
CA ILE A 142 -2.39 7.63 8.80
C ILE A 142 -1.66 7.17 7.54
N PRO A 143 -0.52 7.76 7.19
CA PRO A 143 0.15 7.51 5.91
C PRO A 143 0.69 6.09 5.84
N CYS A 144 0.72 5.52 4.63
CA CYS A 144 1.46 4.29 4.36
C CYS A 144 2.96 4.48 4.64
N ALA A 145 3.65 3.39 4.96
CA ALA A 145 5.09 3.42 5.19
C ALA A 145 5.82 2.30 4.45
N VAL A 146 7.08 2.55 4.12
CA VAL A 146 8.01 1.57 3.55
C VAL A 146 9.17 1.35 4.51
N ASP A 147 9.40 0.10 4.86
CA ASP A 147 10.53 -0.31 5.70
C ASP A 147 11.82 -0.40 4.86
N THR A 148 12.66 0.61 4.99
CA THR A 148 13.94 0.69 4.27
C THR A 148 14.97 -0.32 4.76
N ASN A 149 14.76 -0.98 5.92
CA ASN A 149 15.62 -2.09 6.35
C ASN A 149 15.28 -3.36 5.55
N ARG A 150 14.02 -3.54 5.19
CA ARG A 150 13.57 -4.66 4.35
C ARG A 150 13.83 -4.36 2.87
N TYR A 151 13.39 -3.20 2.39
CA TYR A 151 13.56 -2.77 1.00
C TYR A 151 14.85 -1.97 0.85
N ALA A 152 15.95 -2.67 0.72
CA ALA A 152 17.29 -2.08 0.55
C ALA A 152 17.92 -2.52 -0.77
N PRO A 153 18.77 -1.68 -1.39
CA PRO A 153 19.47 -2.07 -2.61
C PRO A 153 20.50 -3.19 -2.31
N ALA A 154 20.57 -4.17 -3.22
CA ALA A 154 21.69 -5.12 -3.21
C ALA A 154 23.02 -4.40 -3.50
N ALA A 155 24.12 -4.97 -3.04
CA ALA A 155 25.47 -4.41 -3.26
C ALA A 155 25.80 -4.25 -4.77
N GLN A 156 25.29 -5.16 -5.59
CA GLN A 156 25.33 -5.08 -7.06
C GLN A 156 23.96 -5.38 -7.62
N LYS A 157 23.41 -4.41 -8.35
CA LYS A 157 22.14 -4.60 -9.04
C LYS A 157 22.35 -5.30 -10.38
N LYS A 158 21.42 -6.18 -10.71
CA LYS A 158 21.33 -6.82 -12.03
C LYS A 158 20.64 -5.85 -13.00
N LEU A 159 21.15 -5.78 -14.23
CA LEU A 159 20.45 -5.05 -15.29
C LEU A 159 19.23 -5.87 -15.72
N GLN A 160 18.13 -5.65 -15.02
CA GLN A 160 16.84 -6.31 -15.25
C GLN A 160 15.70 -5.38 -14.88
N VAL A 161 14.52 -5.60 -15.47
CA VAL A 161 13.29 -4.91 -15.16
C VAL A 161 12.43 -5.78 -14.25
N ALA A 162 12.12 -5.31 -13.05
CA ALA A 162 11.14 -5.94 -12.18
C ALA A 162 9.76 -5.30 -12.37
N CYS A 163 8.69 -6.08 -12.22
CA CYS A 163 7.32 -5.59 -12.17
C CYS A 163 6.45 -6.47 -11.26
N MET A 164 5.33 -5.92 -10.80
CA MET A 164 4.33 -6.61 -9.98
C MET A 164 2.98 -6.68 -10.73
N PRO A 165 2.83 -7.63 -11.69
CA PRO A 165 1.72 -7.60 -12.64
C PRO A 165 0.43 -8.24 -12.14
N ARG A 166 0.33 -8.72 -10.91
CA ARG A 166 -0.78 -9.55 -10.39
C ARG A 166 -2.18 -9.08 -10.81
N LYS A 167 -2.44 -7.77 -10.72
CA LYS A 167 -3.74 -7.16 -11.09
C LYS A 167 -3.80 -6.73 -12.56
N LEU A 168 -2.67 -6.65 -13.27
CA LEU A 168 -2.50 -5.99 -14.56
C LEU A 168 -1.57 -6.81 -15.47
N ALA A 169 -1.83 -8.12 -15.54
CA ALA A 169 -1.01 -9.04 -16.33
C ALA A 169 -1.03 -8.71 -17.82
N ASP A 170 -2.20 -8.32 -18.36
CA ASP A 170 -2.35 -7.96 -19.76
C ASP A 170 -1.62 -6.65 -20.09
N ASP A 171 -1.70 -5.64 -19.21
CA ASP A 171 -0.95 -4.40 -19.37
C ASP A 171 0.57 -4.66 -19.34
N ALA A 172 1.03 -5.52 -18.43
CA ALA A 172 2.43 -5.90 -18.32
C ALA A 172 2.92 -6.57 -19.62
N ALA A 173 2.18 -7.53 -20.12
CA ALA A 173 2.48 -8.24 -21.37
C ALA A 173 2.51 -7.29 -22.58
N PHE A 174 1.52 -6.39 -22.66
CA PHE A 174 1.44 -5.41 -23.73
C PHE A 174 2.62 -4.42 -23.69
N VAL A 175 2.93 -3.85 -22.52
CA VAL A 175 4.05 -2.91 -22.35
C VAL A 175 5.36 -3.61 -22.68
N GLN A 176 5.58 -4.84 -22.21
CA GLN A 176 6.79 -5.62 -22.49
C GLN A 176 6.95 -5.90 -23.98
N ALA A 177 5.91 -6.41 -24.65
CA ALA A 177 5.97 -6.72 -26.07
C ALA A 177 6.22 -5.47 -26.93
N THR A 178 5.57 -4.36 -26.59
CA THR A 178 5.73 -3.08 -27.27
C THR A 178 7.12 -2.52 -27.03
N PHE A 179 7.62 -2.59 -25.79
CA PHE A 179 8.96 -2.16 -25.40
C PHE A 179 10.06 -2.84 -26.24
N TRP A 180 10.02 -4.15 -26.36
CA TRP A 180 11.02 -4.89 -27.15
C TRP A 180 11.03 -4.50 -28.63
N ARG A 181 9.87 -4.17 -29.21
CA ARG A 181 9.77 -3.75 -30.60
C ARG A 181 10.24 -2.32 -30.82
N MET A 182 9.94 -1.43 -29.91
CA MET A 182 10.32 -0.01 -30.02
C MET A 182 11.78 0.25 -29.62
N HIS A 183 12.32 -0.59 -28.72
CA HIS A 183 13.66 -0.44 -28.16
C HIS A 183 14.49 -1.74 -28.27
N PRO A 184 14.78 -2.23 -29.48
CA PRO A 184 15.48 -3.52 -29.69
C PRO A 184 16.87 -3.57 -29.03
N ARG A 185 17.50 -2.43 -28.75
CA ARG A 185 18.76 -2.34 -27.99
C ARG A 185 18.67 -2.84 -26.54
N HIS A 186 17.46 -3.05 -26.05
CA HIS A 186 17.16 -3.59 -24.72
C HIS A 186 16.48 -4.97 -24.78
N ALA A 187 16.45 -5.62 -25.92
CA ALA A 187 15.74 -6.90 -26.08
C ALA A 187 16.28 -8.02 -25.16
N ASP A 188 17.57 -7.99 -24.87
CA ASP A 188 18.25 -8.98 -24.02
C ASP A 188 18.13 -8.67 -22.51
N VAL A 189 17.49 -7.56 -22.11
CA VAL A 189 17.30 -7.22 -20.69
C VAL A 189 16.26 -8.16 -20.08
N PRO A 190 16.60 -8.93 -19.03
CA PRO A 190 15.68 -9.82 -18.36
C PRO A 190 14.52 -9.06 -17.68
N TRP A 191 13.34 -9.70 -17.66
CA TRP A 191 12.17 -9.23 -16.93
C TRP A 191 11.85 -10.18 -15.77
N VAL A 192 11.60 -9.63 -14.61
CA VAL A 192 11.30 -10.36 -13.38
C VAL A 192 9.89 -10.02 -12.91
N SER A 193 9.00 -11.01 -12.98
CA SER A 193 7.64 -10.91 -12.45
C SER A 193 7.64 -11.25 -10.97
N ILE A 194 7.30 -10.28 -10.12
CA ILE A 194 7.20 -10.43 -8.66
C ILE A 194 5.74 -10.66 -8.31
N GLN A 195 5.37 -11.92 -8.02
CA GLN A 195 4.02 -12.29 -7.63
C GLN A 195 4.02 -13.61 -6.84
N GLY A 196 3.00 -13.82 -5.98
CA GLY A 196 2.84 -15.04 -5.20
C GLY A 196 4.00 -15.33 -4.22
N CYS A 197 4.71 -14.31 -3.79
CA CYS A 197 5.90 -14.41 -2.94
C CYS A 197 5.71 -13.60 -1.65
N THR A 198 6.53 -13.89 -0.62
CA THR A 198 6.53 -13.11 0.62
C THR A 198 7.09 -11.70 0.39
N GLN A 199 6.81 -10.80 1.33
CA GLN A 199 7.39 -9.44 1.28
C GLN A 199 8.93 -9.48 1.25
N GLN A 200 9.56 -10.42 1.96
CA GLN A 200 11.03 -10.58 1.95
C GLN A 200 11.55 -10.99 0.56
N GLN A 201 10.86 -11.92 -0.11
CA GLN A 201 11.22 -12.33 -1.47
C GLN A 201 11.03 -11.20 -2.48
N ALA A 202 9.93 -10.43 -2.34
CA ALA A 202 9.69 -9.24 -3.15
C ALA A 202 10.79 -8.18 -2.94
N ALA A 203 11.17 -7.92 -1.69
CA ALA A 203 12.23 -6.98 -1.35
C ALA A 203 13.59 -7.41 -1.95
N THR A 204 13.92 -8.69 -1.89
CA THR A 204 15.13 -9.23 -2.51
C THR A 204 15.11 -9.04 -4.03
N ALA A 205 14.01 -9.37 -4.69
CA ALA A 205 13.87 -9.21 -6.14
C ALA A 205 13.97 -7.73 -6.58
N LEU A 206 13.38 -6.81 -5.81
CA LEU A 206 13.53 -5.36 -6.04
C LEU A 206 14.95 -4.90 -5.76
N GLY A 207 15.57 -5.35 -4.65
CA GLY A 207 16.96 -5.05 -4.30
C GLY A 207 17.93 -5.39 -5.43
N ASP A 208 17.72 -6.55 -6.05
CA ASP A 208 18.53 -7.05 -7.16
C ASP A 208 18.31 -6.32 -8.49
N SER A 209 17.15 -5.67 -8.69
CA SER A 209 16.77 -5.13 -10.00
C SER A 209 17.21 -3.68 -10.19
N ALA A 210 17.72 -3.35 -11.38
CA ALA A 210 18.12 -2.00 -11.73
C ALA A 210 16.93 -1.07 -11.98
N VAL A 211 15.86 -1.60 -12.59
CA VAL A 211 14.68 -0.82 -13.00
C VAL A 211 13.41 -1.52 -12.51
N PHE A 212 12.40 -0.74 -12.13
CA PHE A 212 11.07 -1.22 -11.82
C PHE A 212 10.04 -0.59 -12.76
N LEU A 213 9.19 -1.41 -13.35
CA LEU A 213 8.03 -0.98 -14.12
C LEU A 213 6.83 -0.86 -13.20
N SER A 214 6.34 0.36 -13.01
CA SER A 214 5.09 0.65 -12.32
C SER A 214 3.90 0.51 -13.26
N LEU A 215 2.94 -0.31 -12.87
CA LEU A 215 1.67 -0.51 -13.59
C LEU A 215 0.48 -0.06 -12.73
N SER A 216 0.63 1.02 -11.96
CA SER A 216 -0.42 1.50 -11.07
C SER A 216 -1.69 1.89 -11.84
N HIS A 217 -2.83 1.31 -11.44
CA HIS A 217 -4.15 1.61 -11.96
C HIS A 217 -5.17 1.45 -10.84
N LYS A 218 -6.06 2.42 -10.65
CA LYS A 218 -7.06 2.40 -9.56
C LYS A 218 -6.43 2.12 -8.18
N GLU A 219 -5.31 2.77 -7.90
CA GLU A 219 -4.62 2.70 -6.62
C GLU A 219 -4.71 4.06 -5.91
N SER A 220 -4.96 4.03 -4.61
CA SER A 220 -5.08 5.25 -3.80
C SER A 220 -3.75 5.76 -3.28
N PHE A 221 -2.71 4.93 -3.29
CA PHE A 221 -1.35 5.29 -2.91
C PHE A 221 -0.33 4.61 -3.82
N GLY A 222 -0.32 3.27 -3.88
CA GLY A 222 0.62 2.49 -4.70
C GLY A 222 1.95 2.26 -3.97
N LEU A 223 2.00 1.30 -3.05
CA LEU A 223 3.23 0.92 -2.32
C LEU A 223 4.36 0.40 -3.22
N PRO A 224 4.11 -0.44 -4.26
CA PRO A 224 5.20 -1.08 -5.02
C PRO A 224 6.21 -0.12 -5.65
N PRO A 225 5.84 1.01 -6.27
CA PRO A 225 6.83 1.96 -6.77
C PRO A 225 7.68 2.59 -5.65
N LEU A 226 7.09 2.86 -4.49
CA LEU A 226 7.81 3.40 -3.34
C LEU A 226 8.78 2.37 -2.73
N GLU A 227 8.36 1.10 -2.65
CA GLU A 227 9.22 -0.04 -2.26
C GLU A 227 10.39 -0.21 -3.23
N ALA A 228 10.12 -0.06 -4.54
CA ALA A 228 11.15 -0.10 -5.57
C ALA A 228 12.16 1.05 -5.45
N MET A 229 11.69 2.27 -5.15
CA MET A 229 12.57 3.42 -4.86
C MET A 229 13.45 3.14 -3.64
N ALA A 230 12.88 2.62 -2.55
CA ALA A 230 13.63 2.26 -1.34
C ALA A 230 14.68 1.19 -1.64
N ALA A 231 14.33 0.18 -2.45
CA ALA A 231 15.23 -0.85 -2.92
C ALA A 231 16.25 -0.34 -3.97
N GLY A 232 16.24 0.95 -4.33
CA GLY A 232 17.18 1.59 -5.24
C GLY A 232 16.95 1.28 -6.72
N CYS A 233 15.76 0.82 -7.14
CA CYS A 233 15.41 0.73 -8.55
C CYS A 233 15.17 2.12 -9.15
N LEU A 234 15.59 2.36 -10.38
CA LEU A 234 15.03 3.46 -11.18
C LEU A 234 13.60 3.08 -11.56
N VAL A 235 12.65 4.01 -11.41
CA VAL A 235 11.23 3.69 -11.58
C VAL A 235 10.64 4.39 -12.78
N ALA A 236 9.92 3.65 -13.63
CA ALA A 236 9.19 4.17 -14.77
C ALA A 236 7.82 3.50 -14.88
N GLY A 237 6.84 4.17 -15.49
CA GLY A 237 5.53 3.58 -15.76
C GLY A 237 4.36 4.45 -15.30
N PHE A 238 3.22 3.82 -15.04
CA PHE A 238 2.00 4.52 -14.67
C PHE A 238 2.01 4.92 -13.20
N HIS A 239 1.60 6.17 -12.92
CA HIS A 239 1.49 6.65 -11.53
C HIS A 239 0.17 6.24 -10.85
N GLY A 240 -0.89 5.91 -11.61
CA GLY A 240 -2.22 5.76 -11.04
C GLY A 240 -2.73 7.08 -10.40
N ASP A 241 -3.84 7.03 -9.66
CA ASP A 241 -4.34 8.25 -9.00
C ASP A 241 -3.52 8.59 -7.75
N GLY A 242 -3.33 7.63 -6.87
CA GLY A 242 -2.65 7.84 -5.59
C GLY A 242 -1.17 8.12 -5.72
N GLY A 243 -0.53 7.62 -6.76
CA GLY A 243 0.88 7.87 -7.03
C GLY A 243 1.21 9.35 -7.23
N ARG A 244 0.25 10.16 -7.69
CA ARG A 244 0.41 11.62 -7.82
C ARG A 244 0.77 12.31 -6.51
N GLU A 245 0.54 11.67 -5.37
CA GLU A 245 0.91 12.18 -4.05
C GLU A 245 2.42 12.31 -3.88
N TYR A 246 3.20 11.40 -4.48
CA TYR A 246 4.66 11.37 -4.28
C TYR A 246 5.47 11.25 -5.57
N MET A 247 4.88 10.85 -6.69
CA MET A 247 5.54 10.68 -7.97
C MET A 247 5.64 12.01 -8.72
N ASN A 248 6.83 12.37 -9.16
CA ASN A 248 7.09 13.58 -9.93
C ASN A 248 8.28 13.38 -10.87
N SER A 249 8.53 14.34 -11.77
CA SER A 249 9.58 14.23 -12.78
C SER A 249 11.01 14.16 -12.24
N ALA A 250 11.24 14.48 -10.95
CA ALA A 250 12.55 14.37 -10.34
C ALA A 250 12.86 12.95 -9.85
N ASN A 251 11.83 12.15 -9.51
CA ASN A 251 12.00 10.83 -8.88
C ASN A 251 11.62 9.64 -9.76
N GLY A 252 11.37 9.84 -11.06
CA GLY A 252 11.06 8.76 -11.98
C GLY A 252 10.49 9.23 -13.31
N TRP A 253 10.16 8.30 -14.20
CA TRP A 253 9.55 8.55 -15.51
C TRP A 253 8.10 8.09 -15.48
N TRP A 254 7.20 9.02 -15.23
CA TRP A 254 5.80 8.75 -14.95
C TRP A 254 4.93 9.04 -16.17
N ALA A 255 3.99 8.16 -16.42
CA ALA A 255 3.00 8.27 -17.47
C ALA A 255 1.59 8.26 -16.89
N GLU A 256 0.66 8.89 -17.58
CA GLU A 256 -0.77 8.73 -17.31
C GLU A 256 -1.19 7.28 -17.54
N THR A 257 -2.14 6.80 -16.75
CA THR A 257 -2.68 5.45 -16.91
C THR A 257 -3.22 5.28 -18.33
N GLY A 258 -2.72 4.28 -19.05
CA GLY A 258 -3.07 4.02 -20.45
C GLY A 258 -2.17 4.72 -21.49
N ASP A 259 -1.34 5.69 -21.09
CA ASP A 259 -0.31 6.23 -21.98
C ASP A 259 0.90 5.28 -22.07
N TRP A 260 0.71 4.18 -22.75
CA TRP A 260 1.75 3.16 -22.89
C TRP A 260 2.98 3.68 -23.65
N ARG A 261 2.83 4.71 -24.53
CA ARG A 261 3.97 5.29 -25.27
C ARG A 261 4.92 6.00 -24.33
N ALA A 262 4.39 6.89 -23.49
CA ALA A 262 5.18 7.56 -22.45
C ALA A 262 5.78 6.55 -21.46
N CYS A 263 5.03 5.52 -21.08
CA CYS A 263 5.50 4.43 -20.22
C CYS A 263 6.71 3.71 -20.80
N VAL A 264 6.61 3.24 -22.08
CA VAL A 264 7.68 2.54 -22.79
C VAL A 264 8.90 3.44 -22.98
N GLN A 265 8.71 4.71 -23.32
CA GLN A 265 9.82 5.66 -23.47
C GLN A 265 10.51 5.93 -22.13
N GLY A 266 9.75 6.12 -21.05
CA GLY A 266 10.30 6.30 -19.71
C GLY A 266 11.11 5.09 -19.25
N LEU A 267 10.62 3.88 -19.54
CA LEU A 267 11.33 2.64 -19.24
C LEU A 267 12.67 2.52 -19.99
N ALA A 268 12.69 2.92 -21.27
CA ALA A 268 13.93 2.95 -22.06
C ALA A 268 14.93 3.94 -21.47
N THR A 269 14.46 5.14 -21.08
CA THR A 269 15.31 6.16 -20.44
C THR A 269 15.89 5.65 -19.11
N ALA A 270 15.07 5.01 -18.27
CA ALA A 270 15.52 4.42 -17.00
C ALA A 270 16.60 3.34 -17.21
N LEU A 271 16.42 2.49 -18.23
CA LEU A 271 17.42 1.46 -18.59
C LEU A 271 18.72 2.06 -19.14
N ASP A 272 18.63 3.07 -20.03
CA ASP A 272 19.80 3.76 -20.52
C ASP A 272 20.59 4.41 -19.37
N LEU A 273 19.88 5.08 -18.45
CA LEU A 273 20.49 5.69 -17.27
C LEU A 273 21.09 4.68 -16.30
N SER A 274 20.50 3.47 -16.20
CA SER A 274 21.03 2.41 -15.34
C SER A 274 22.35 1.81 -15.84
N LYS A 275 22.63 1.97 -17.14
CA LYS A 275 23.90 1.55 -17.80
C LYS A 275 24.96 2.65 -17.80
N ALA A 276 24.56 3.87 -17.55
CA ALA A 276 25.47 5.01 -17.53
C ALA A 276 26.32 5.04 -16.26
N GLU A 277 27.30 5.92 -16.21
CA GLU A 277 28.11 6.15 -15.00
C GLU A 277 27.22 6.52 -13.81
N PRO A 278 27.53 6.06 -12.60
CA PRO A 278 26.70 6.28 -11.40
C PRO A 278 26.32 7.75 -11.16
N ALA A 279 27.20 8.68 -11.49
CA ALA A 279 26.97 10.10 -11.36
C ALA A 279 25.75 10.59 -12.17
N ALA A 280 25.48 9.97 -13.34
CA ALA A 280 24.35 10.36 -14.19
C ALA A 280 23.01 10.09 -13.52
N SER A 281 22.88 9.02 -12.73
CA SER A 281 21.64 8.66 -12.01
C SER A 281 21.54 9.28 -10.60
N ALA A 282 22.61 9.95 -10.10
CA ALA A 282 22.64 10.50 -8.75
C ALA A 282 21.50 11.47 -8.43
N PRO A 283 21.11 12.43 -9.31
CA PRO A 283 20.02 13.36 -9.00
C PRO A 283 18.67 12.64 -8.79
N VAL A 284 18.30 11.72 -9.69
CA VAL A 284 17.04 10.98 -9.57
C VAL A 284 17.02 10.07 -8.35
N ARG A 285 18.16 9.40 -8.04
CA ARG A 285 18.30 8.56 -6.84
C ARG A 285 18.19 9.38 -5.56
N HIS A 286 18.74 10.58 -5.54
CA HIS A 286 18.60 11.50 -4.41
C HIS A 286 17.11 11.88 -4.20
N ALA A 287 16.42 12.30 -5.25
CA ALA A 287 14.99 12.63 -5.18
C ALA A 287 14.11 11.42 -4.76
N MET A 288 14.47 10.20 -5.19
CA MET A 288 13.83 8.98 -4.74
C MET A 288 14.04 8.77 -3.23
N ALA A 289 15.26 8.93 -2.73
CA ALA A 289 15.57 8.78 -1.31
C ALA A 289 14.83 9.82 -0.45
N GLU A 290 14.77 11.08 -0.88
CA GLU A 290 13.96 12.12 -0.21
C GLU A 290 12.47 11.77 -0.21
N THR A 291 11.97 11.19 -1.31
CA THR A 291 10.58 10.72 -1.39
C THR A 291 10.32 9.61 -0.39
N VAL A 292 11.14 8.57 -0.35
CA VAL A 292 11.03 7.45 0.60
C VAL A 292 11.09 7.90 2.05
N ALA A 293 11.97 8.85 2.37
CA ALA A 293 12.13 9.38 3.74
C ALA A 293 10.84 10.02 4.30
N ARG A 294 9.95 10.53 3.42
CA ARG A 294 8.64 11.07 3.83
C ARG A 294 7.65 9.99 4.27
N TYR A 295 7.86 8.75 3.85
CA TYR A 295 7.00 7.61 4.12
C TYR A 295 7.71 6.55 4.98
N SER A 296 8.44 7.00 5.98
CA SER A 296 9.15 6.12 6.91
C SER A 296 8.20 5.48 7.95
N PRO A 297 8.54 4.30 8.49
CA PRO A 297 7.78 3.68 9.58
C PRO A 297 7.62 4.61 10.78
N ALA A 298 8.63 5.40 11.13
CA ALA A 298 8.57 6.35 12.24
C ALA A 298 7.48 7.42 12.06
N ARG A 299 7.32 7.97 10.86
CA ARG A 299 6.26 8.94 10.55
C ARG A 299 4.87 8.33 10.59
N MET A 300 4.74 7.12 10.09
CA MET A 300 3.48 6.36 10.18
C MET A 300 3.13 6.09 11.64
N GLU A 301 4.08 5.60 12.44
CA GLU A 301 3.88 5.33 13.87
C GLU A 301 3.52 6.61 14.65
N GLU A 302 4.15 7.74 14.37
CA GLU A 302 3.81 9.03 14.97
C GLU A 302 2.33 9.42 14.70
N ALA A 303 1.90 9.33 13.43
CA ALA A 303 0.52 9.63 13.05
C ALA A 303 -0.47 8.64 13.68
N LEU A 304 -0.12 7.35 13.67
CA LEU A 304 -0.90 6.27 14.26
C LEU A 304 -1.09 6.48 15.77
N LEU A 305 -0.02 6.76 16.50
CA LEU A 305 -0.06 6.97 17.95
C LEU A 305 -0.83 8.23 18.34
N ARG A 306 -0.66 9.31 17.57
CA ARG A 306 -1.43 10.56 17.77
C ARG A 306 -2.91 10.28 17.65
N PHE A 307 -3.34 9.65 16.54
CA PHE A 307 -4.73 9.30 16.30
C PHE A 307 -5.31 8.45 17.44
N TRP A 308 -4.61 7.37 17.85
CA TRP A 308 -5.13 6.47 18.86
C TRP A 308 -5.11 7.06 20.29
N ASN A 309 -4.17 7.95 20.60
CA ASN A 309 -4.21 8.67 21.88
C ASN A 309 -5.42 9.62 21.95
N GLU A 310 -5.69 10.35 20.86
CA GLU A 310 -6.88 11.21 20.77
C GLU A 310 -8.17 10.38 20.84
N GLU A 311 -8.29 9.31 20.07
CA GLU A 311 -9.46 8.44 19.99
C GLU A 311 -9.76 7.77 21.36
N LEU A 312 -8.76 7.44 22.13
CA LEU A 312 -8.89 6.82 23.47
C LEU A 312 -8.89 7.84 24.62
N GLY A 313 -8.79 9.14 24.34
CA GLY A 313 -8.70 10.19 25.35
C GLY A 313 -7.46 10.07 26.23
N ARG A 314 -6.33 9.64 25.68
CA ARG A 314 -5.01 9.61 26.33
C ARG A 314 -4.31 10.92 26.01
N SER A 315 -3.94 11.66 27.03
CA SER A 315 -3.10 12.87 26.92
C SER A 315 -1.61 12.53 26.92
#